data_e448636c49a01a7137fd73bf9210fea1
#
_entry.id   e448636c49a01a7137fd73bf9210fea1
#
_cell.length_a   1.000
_cell.length_b   1.000
_cell.length_c   1.000
_cell.angle_alpha   90.00
_cell.angle_beta   90.00
_cell.angle_gamma   90.00
#
_symmetry.space_group_name_H-M   'P 1'
#
loop_
_entity.id
_entity.type
_entity.pdbx_description
1 polymer ?
#
loop_
_entity_poly.entity_id
_entity_poly.type
_entity_poly.pdbx_seq_one_letter_code
_entity_poly.pdbx_strand_id
1 'polypeptide(L)'
;IDVVIGGPPCQGFSNANRQKNHAISQNNMLVKQYIRAIRELQPLAFVMENVSMLRSDVHRFYLDKTDHDLLIQNSYDIPMQETKLVLLEKEYLFYGAMEIVQSLDAISENIWPEDCYVALNVIYKATKNPKKVVSALSKHKKKLLKYADKVTSNISESYIAIQSRTAFNAIQQFFDGTLEVCKLKQAIEPAIMIQRMLSKAKEIFDNQIVVDSYSDENGLVAVIRSYAVFDYLKAILGTEPNSYAINADILCAANYGAPQKRNRFIVMGIKKSLADEVKLPVGTFSEETYRTVRDAISDLQEVKTVTEVADDIGTSIKAMSNISELGRALRDTDTLFNHIITNTRETAMERFKALKQGQNFHSLDDDLKTNTYTDVSRTQNTIYLRLDYDQPSGTVVNVRKSMWVHPVLDRAVSVREAARLQTFPDSFVFCGTKDKQYQQVGNAVPPIMAKAIAKKLAKQLKKIEEKPEHR
;
A
#
# COMPACT_ATOMS: atom_id res chain seq x y z
N ILE A 1 15.24 21.41 16.67
CA ILE A 1 15.21 20.04 16.09
C ILE A 1 16.24 20.02 14.97
N ASP A 2 17.22 19.11 15.11
CA ASP A 2 18.32 19.08 14.14
C ASP A 2 17.96 18.28 12.90
N VAL A 3 17.29 17.14 13.06
CA VAL A 3 16.92 16.27 11.95
C VAL A 3 15.50 15.74 12.10
N VAL A 4 14.74 15.76 11.01
CA VAL A 4 13.44 15.08 10.89
C VAL A 4 13.57 13.87 9.98
N ILE A 5 13.22 12.68 10.49
CA ILE A 5 13.21 11.43 9.73
C ILE A 5 11.79 10.90 9.66
N GLY A 6 11.32 10.49 8.48
CA GLY A 6 9.99 9.93 8.34
C GLY A 6 9.82 9.02 7.13
N GLY A 7 8.88 8.07 7.27
CA GLY A 7 8.38 7.24 6.19
C GLY A 7 6.86 7.41 6.08
N PRO A 8 6.36 8.54 5.55
CA PRO A 8 4.92 8.77 5.48
C PRO A 8 4.26 7.66 4.64
N PRO A 9 3.23 6.97 5.17
CA PRO A 9 2.63 5.86 4.46
C PRO A 9 2.00 6.30 3.14
N CYS A 10 2.22 5.48 2.13
CA CYS A 10 1.88 5.72 0.74
C CYS A 10 0.97 4.58 0.24
N GLN A 11 -0.05 4.23 1.02
CA GLN A 11 -0.91 3.08 0.71
C GLN A 11 -1.71 3.26 -0.58
N GLY A 12 -2.00 4.48 -1.00
CA GLY A 12 -2.63 4.80 -2.29
C GLY A 12 -1.74 4.50 -3.50
N PHE A 13 -0.43 4.45 -3.32
CA PHE A 13 0.57 4.25 -4.37
C PHE A 13 1.17 2.83 -4.40
N SER A 14 0.76 1.95 -3.48
CA SER A 14 1.25 0.58 -3.43
C SER A 14 0.51 -0.31 -4.43
N ASN A 15 1.26 -1.12 -5.18
CA ASN A 15 0.70 -2.18 -6.04
C ASN A 15 -0.18 -3.19 -5.28
N ALA A 16 -0.06 -3.24 -3.94
CA ALA A 16 -0.89 -4.07 -3.08
C ALA A 16 -2.32 -3.52 -2.93
N ASN A 17 -2.54 -2.22 -3.16
CA ASN A 17 -3.86 -1.61 -3.04
C ASN A 17 -4.62 -1.67 -4.37
N ARG A 18 -5.14 -2.85 -4.71
CA ARG A 18 -5.98 -3.08 -5.90
C ARG A 18 -7.44 -2.61 -5.72
N GLN A 19 -7.81 -2.07 -4.59
CA GLN A 19 -9.16 -1.56 -4.33
C GLN A 19 -9.26 -0.10 -4.81
N LYS A 20 -9.42 0.09 -6.11
CA LYS A 20 -9.74 1.37 -6.74
C LYS A 20 -11.21 1.78 -6.46
N ASN A 21 -11.63 1.74 -5.22
CA ASN A 21 -13.00 2.14 -4.86
C ASN A 21 -13.12 3.64 -4.59
N HIS A 22 -11.98 4.32 -4.38
CA HIS A 22 -11.91 5.77 -4.17
C HIS A 22 -11.19 6.43 -5.34
N ALA A 23 -11.74 7.49 -5.86
CA ALA A 23 -11.13 8.30 -6.91
C ALA A 23 -9.95 9.11 -6.35
N ILE A 24 -10.04 9.50 -5.07
CA ILE A 24 -9.10 10.34 -4.36
C ILE A 24 -8.60 9.58 -3.13
N SER A 25 -7.31 9.26 -3.09
CA SER A 25 -6.73 8.53 -1.97
C SER A 25 -6.34 9.48 -0.84
N GLN A 26 -7.05 9.43 0.28
CA GLN A 26 -6.69 10.19 1.50
C GLN A 26 -5.31 9.83 2.06
N ASN A 27 -4.79 8.64 1.78
CA ASN A 27 -3.48 8.20 2.27
C ASN A 27 -2.31 9.02 1.71
N ASN A 28 -2.52 9.74 0.61
CA ASN A 28 -1.51 10.62 0.04
C ASN A 28 -1.32 11.90 0.86
N MET A 29 -2.32 12.29 1.65
CA MET A 29 -2.26 13.47 2.52
C MET A 29 -1.16 13.37 3.58
N LEU A 30 -0.75 12.17 4.00
CA LEU A 30 0.32 11.99 4.99
C LEU A 30 1.70 12.43 4.48
N VAL A 31 1.95 12.36 3.18
CA VAL A 31 3.17 12.93 2.58
C VAL A 31 3.14 14.46 2.66
N LYS A 32 1.99 15.10 2.40
CA LYS A 32 1.81 16.55 2.58
C LYS A 32 2.02 16.96 4.05
N GLN A 33 1.51 16.17 5.02
CA GLN A 33 1.72 16.45 6.44
C GLN A 33 3.19 16.32 6.85
N TYR A 34 3.93 15.37 6.28
CA TYR A 34 5.38 15.28 6.49
C TYR A 34 6.11 16.54 5.97
N ILE A 35 5.77 17.01 4.76
CA ILE A 35 6.33 18.25 4.17
C ILE A 35 5.97 19.46 5.04
N ARG A 36 4.71 19.54 5.52
CA ARG A 36 4.27 20.58 6.46
C ARG A 36 5.10 20.59 7.73
N ALA A 37 5.34 19.43 8.33
CA ALA A 37 6.17 19.31 9.55
C ALA A 37 7.59 19.86 9.33
N ILE A 38 8.22 19.59 8.18
CA ILE A 38 9.55 20.14 7.87
C ILE A 38 9.48 21.67 7.72
N ARG A 39 8.45 22.19 7.08
CA ARG A 39 8.25 23.66 6.95
C ARG A 39 8.07 24.35 8.29
N GLU A 40 7.31 23.76 9.20
CA GLU A 40 7.04 24.35 10.52
C GLU A 40 8.23 24.20 11.48
N LEU A 41 8.87 23.03 11.50
CA LEU A 41 9.97 22.72 12.40
C LEU A 41 11.31 23.27 11.93
N GLN A 42 11.48 23.56 10.65
CA GLN A 42 12.72 24.10 10.07
C GLN A 42 14.00 23.36 10.52
N PRO A 43 14.06 21.98 10.46
CA PRO A 43 15.23 21.24 10.89
C PRO A 43 16.46 21.58 10.04
N LEU A 44 17.65 21.30 10.54
CA LEU A 44 18.90 21.44 9.77
C LEU A 44 18.92 20.49 8.56
N ALA A 45 18.34 19.30 8.74
CA ALA A 45 18.23 18.29 7.70
C ALA A 45 16.98 17.43 7.85
N PHE A 46 16.60 16.74 6.76
CA PHE A 46 15.53 15.76 6.79
C PHE A 46 15.87 14.53 5.94
N VAL A 47 15.23 13.40 6.29
CA VAL A 47 15.24 12.17 5.49
C VAL A 47 13.82 11.66 5.35
N MET A 48 13.35 11.49 4.11
CA MET A 48 12.09 10.81 3.79
C MET A 48 12.38 9.48 3.10
N GLU A 49 11.73 8.42 3.59
CA GLU A 49 11.71 7.13 2.93
C GLU A 49 10.33 6.84 2.35
N ASN A 50 10.30 6.20 1.19
CA ASN A 50 9.06 5.74 0.60
C ASN A 50 9.30 4.57 -0.38
N VAL A 51 8.21 4.03 -0.93
CA VAL A 51 8.27 3.05 -2.01
C VAL A 51 8.86 3.67 -3.28
N SER A 52 9.59 2.87 -4.07
CA SER A 52 10.26 3.35 -5.29
C SER A 52 9.32 4.01 -6.29
N MET A 53 8.05 3.60 -6.30
CA MET A 53 7.03 4.18 -7.20
C MET A 53 6.74 5.67 -6.93
N LEU A 54 7.02 6.20 -5.73
CA LEU A 54 6.81 7.63 -5.43
C LEU A 54 7.66 8.55 -6.31
N ARG A 55 8.77 8.07 -6.86
CA ARG A 55 9.60 8.80 -7.83
C ARG A 55 8.91 8.96 -9.18
N SER A 56 7.96 8.11 -9.52
CA SER A 56 7.33 8.11 -10.84
C SER A 56 6.21 9.14 -10.96
N ASP A 57 6.04 9.71 -12.14
CA ASP A 57 4.96 10.66 -12.45
C ASP A 57 3.56 10.03 -12.42
N VAL A 58 3.47 8.72 -12.19
CA VAL A 58 2.19 7.99 -12.04
C VAL A 58 1.52 8.35 -10.72
N HIS A 59 2.30 8.69 -9.68
CA HIS A 59 1.79 9.06 -8.37
C HIS A 59 1.68 10.56 -8.24
N ARG A 60 0.44 11.03 -8.24
CA ARG A 60 0.11 12.45 -8.31
C ARG A 60 -0.80 12.85 -7.17
N PHE A 61 -0.64 14.08 -6.71
CA PHE A 61 -1.65 14.77 -5.93
C PHE A 61 -2.65 15.44 -6.88
N TYR A 62 -3.88 15.52 -6.47
CA TYR A 62 -4.87 16.40 -7.08
C TYR A 62 -4.81 17.76 -6.40
N LEU A 63 -4.94 18.83 -7.19
CA LEU A 63 -4.89 20.20 -6.70
C LEU A 63 -6.14 20.44 -5.82
N ASP A 64 -5.94 20.61 -4.53
CA ASP A 64 -6.96 21.05 -3.59
C ASP A 64 -6.88 22.57 -3.36
N LYS A 65 -7.91 23.15 -2.72
CA LYS A 65 -7.96 24.59 -2.46
C LYS A 65 -6.79 25.07 -1.60
N THR A 66 -6.38 24.32 -0.60
CA THR A 66 -5.27 24.67 0.29
C THR A 66 -3.95 24.76 -0.47
N ASP A 67 -3.67 23.76 -1.32
CA ASP A 67 -2.49 23.77 -2.15
C ASP A 67 -2.54 24.85 -3.22
N HIS A 68 -3.71 25.08 -3.83
CA HIS A 68 -3.90 26.14 -4.81
C HIS A 68 -3.50 27.50 -4.21
N ASP A 69 -4.04 27.84 -3.03
CA ASP A 69 -3.72 29.09 -2.35
C ASP A 69 -2.24 29.17 -1.97
N LEU A 70 -1.67 28.08 -1.43
CA LEU A 70 -0.25 27.99 -1.10
C LEU A 70 0.64 28.21 -2.33
N LEU A 71 0.32 27.57 -3.45
CA LEU A 71 1.14 27.63 -4.67
C LEU A 71 1.08 29.03 -5.32
N ILE A 72 -0.10 29.68 -5.31
CA ILE A 72 -0.26 31.03 -5.83
C ILE A 72 0.47 32.06 -4.95
N GLN A 73 0.25 32.03 -3.63
CA GLN A 73 0.84 32.97 -2.70
C GLN A 73 2.35 32.98 -2.73
N ASN A 74 2.98 31.80 -2.93
CA ASN A 74 4.44 31.68 -2.94
C ASN A 74 5.03 31.56 -4.35
N SER A 75 4.21 31.65 -5.39
CA SER A 75 4.64 31.56 -6.79
C SER A 75 5.49 30.32 -7.09
N TYR A 76 5.14 29.18 -6.49
CA TYR A 76 5.84 27.93 -6.73
C TYR A 76 5.59 27.43 -8.16
N ASP A 77 6.66 27.19 -8.90
CA ASP A 77 6.61 26.57 -10.22
C ASP A 77 6.57 25.04 -10.10
N ILE A 78 5.39 24.46 -10.26
CA ILE A 78 5.18 23.01 -10.23
C ILE A 78 4.51 22.57 -11.54
N PRO A 79 5.11 21.63 -12.27
CA PRO A 79 4.51 21.10 -13.48
C PRO A 79 3.15 20.44 -13.17
N MET A 80 2.08 21.02 -13.67
CA MET A 80 0.72 20.51 -13.52
C MET A 80 0.24 19.83 -14.81
N GLN A 81 -0.54 18.78 -14.67
CA GLN A 81 -1.18 18.08 -15.77
C GLN A 81 -2.68 18.10 -15.59
N GLU A 82 -3.40 18.31 -16.69
CA GLU A 82 -4.83 18.07 -16.74
C GLU A 82 -5.13 16.58 -16.56
N THR A 83 -6.08 16.28 -15.71
CA THR A 83 -6.52 14.92 -15.42
C THR A 83 -8.03 14.85 -15.57
N LYS A 84 -8.51 13.95 -16.44
CA LYS A 84 -9.93 13.72 -16.67
C LYS A 84 -10.43 12.63 -15.73
N LEU A 85 -11.22 13.00 -14.74
CA LEU A 85 -11.86 12.08 -13.83
C LEU A 85 -13.25 11.72 -14.36
N VAL A 86 -13.39 10.51 -14.91
CA VAL A 86 -14.69 10.01 -15.37
C VAL A 86 -15.56 9.71 -14.15
N LEU A 87 -16.62 10.51 -13.99
CA LEU A 87 -17.62 10.35 -12.93
C LEU A 87 -18.67 9.32 -13.34
N LEU A 88 -19.18 9.40 -14.58
CA LEU A 88 -20.19 8.50 -15.12
C LEU A 88 -19.90 8.21 -16.58
N GLU A 89 -19.95 6.93 -16.97
CA GLU A 89 -19.76 6.51 -18.34
C GLU A 89 -20.95 6.96 -19.21
N LYS A 90 -20.70 7.18 -20.51
CA LYS A 90 -21.68 7.73 -21.47
C LYS A 90 -23.01 6.95 -21.51
N GLU A 91 -22.95 5.64 -21.42
CA GLU A 91 -24.13 4.74 -21.46
C GLU A 91 -25.10 4.90 -20.30
N TYR A 92 -24.63 5.48 -19.17
CA TYR A 92 -25.43 5.73 -17.98
C TYR A 92 -25.78 7.21 -17.80
N LEU A 93 -25.40 8.08 -18.76
CA LEU A 93 -25.64 9.51 -18.67
C LEU A 93 -27.14 9.79 -18.68
N PHE A 94 -27.58 10.72 -17.83
CA PHE A 94 -28.96 11.14 -17.70
C PHE A 94 -29.07 12.65 -17.54
N TYR A 95 -30.22 13.20 -17.89
CA TYR A 95 -30.50 14.63 -17.76
C TYR A 95 -30.43 15.07 -16.29
N GLY A 96 -29.70 16.16 -16.01
CA GLY A 96 -29.50 16.69 -14.66
C GLY A 96 -28.30 16.07 -13.90
N ALA A 97 -27.56 15.11 -14.52
CA ALA A 97 -26.41 14.49 -13.85
C ALA A 97 -25.31 15.50 -13.54
N MET A 98 -25.10 16.49 -14.41
CA MET A 98 -24.07 17.51 -14.24
C MET A 98 -24.39 18.44 -13.08
N GLU A 99 -25.62 18.89 -12.97
CA GLU A 99 -26.09 19.76 -11.90
C GLU A 99 -25.99 19.06 -10.53
N ILE A 100 -26.30 17.77 -10.48
CA ILE A 100 -26.22 16.98 -9.26
C ILE A 100 -24.78 16.88 -8.75
N VAL A 101 -23.79 16.59 -9.62
CA VAL A 101 -22.39 16.45 -9.17
C VAL A 101 -21.74 17.75 -8.79
N GLN A 102 -22.35 18.88 -9.13
CA GLN A 102 -21.89 20.22 -8.75
C GLN A 102 -22.52 20.73 -7.44
N SER A 103 -23.46 19.98 -6.85
CA SER A 103 -24.17 20.36 -5.61
C SER A 103 -23.94 19.31 -4.52
N LEU A 104 -23.29 19.73 -3.42
CA LEU A 104 -23.08 18.84 -2.26
C LEU A 104 -24.39 18.40 -1.63
N ASP A 105 -25.40 19.29 -1.62
CA ASP A 105 -26.74 18.99 -1.09
C ASP A 105 -27.43 17.94 -1.96
N ALA A 106 -27.44 18.12 -3.28
CA ALA A 106 -28.01 17.15 -4.21
C ALA A 106 -27.30 15.79 -4.14
N ILE A 107 -25.96 15.76 -3.98
CA ILE A 107 -25.21 14.53 -3.74
C ILE A 107 -25.64 13.85 -2.45
N SER A 108 -25.74 14.62 -1.35
CA SER A 108 -26.05 14.11 -0.01
C SER A 108 -27.47 13.55 0.09
N GLU A 109 -28.41 14.13 -0.63
CA GLU A 109 -29.79 13.64 -0.71
C GLU A 109 -29.93 12.32 -1.47
N ASN A 110 -29.04 12.06 -2.44
CA ASN A 110 -29.16 10.94 -3.36
C ASN A 110 -28.14 9.80 -3.11
N ILE A 111 -27.10 10.04 -2.32
CA ILE A 111 -26.09 9.01 -2.02
C ILE A 111 -26.62 8.02 -0.98
N TRP A 112 -26.41 6.74 -1.24
CA TRP A 112 -26.76 5.71 -0.26
C TRP A 112 -25.78 5.66 0.90
N PRO A 113 -26.23 5.17 2.09
CA PRO A 113 -25.32 4.83 3.17
C PRO A 113 -24.22 3.86 2.66
N GLU A 114 -23.00 4.08 3.12
CA GLU A 114 -21.81 3.32 2.64
C GLU A 114 -22.01 1.81 2.75
N ASP A 115 -22.59 1.35 3.86
CA ASP A 115 -22.82 -0.07 4.11
C ASP A 115 -23.85 -0.70 3.17
N CYS A 116 -24.82 0.10 2.69
CA CYS A 116 -25.78 -0.29 1.66
C CYS A 116 -25.12 -0.41 0.29
N TYR A 117 -24.37 0.62 -0.11
CA TYR A 117 -23.61 0.63 -1.35
C TYR A 117 -22.62 -0.53 -1.43
N VAL A 118 -21.84 -0.77 -0.36
CA VAL A 118 -20.87 -1.86 -0.30
C VAL A 118 -21.56 -3.22 -0.47
N ALA A 119 -22.69 -3.45 0.18
CA ALA A 119 -23.45 -4.69 0.04
C ALA A 119 -23.90 -4.92 -1.40
N LEU A 120 -24.50 -3.90 -2.04
CA LEU A 120 -24.98 -3.99 -3.41
C LEU A 120 -23.83 -4.16 -4.42
N ASN A 121 -22.72 -3.46 -4.23
CA ASN A 121 -21.53 -3.56 -5.07
C ASN A 121 -20.86 -4.95 -4.98
N VAL A 122 -20.88 -5.62 -3.82
CA VAL A 122 -20.44 -7.01 -3.68
C VAL A 122 -21.31 -7.95 -4.51
N ILE A 123 -22.63 -7.75 -4.47
CA ILE A 123 -23.57 -8.54 -5.26
C ILE A 123 -23.34 -8.30 -6.75
N TYR A 124 -23.28 -7.05 -7.18
CA TYR A 124 -22.98 -6.68 -8.57
C TYR A 124 -21.70 -7.36 -9.09
N LYS A 125 -20.61 -7.30 -8.31
CA LYS A 125 -19.36 -8.00 -8.67
C LYS A 125 -19.54 -9.52 -8.74
N ALA A 126 -20.38 -10.08 -7.88
CA ALA A 126 -20.64 -11.53 -7.83
C ALA A 126 -21.49 -12.03 -9.02
N THR A 127 -22.25 -11.15 -9.69
CA THR A 127 -23.12 -11.53 -10.84
C THR A 127 -22.35 -12.17 -12.01
N LYS A 128 -21.03 -12.02 -12.06
CA LYS A 128 -20.15 -12.73 -13.00
C LYS A 128 -20.11 -14.26 -12.77
N ASN A 129 -20.56 -14.74 -11.61
CA ASN A 129 -20.56 -16.15 -11.25
C ASN A 129 -21.85 -16.48 -10.47
N PRO A 130 -22.82 -17.22 -11.07
CA PRO A 130 -24.12 -17.53 -10.45
C PRO A 130 -24.04 -18.13 -9.05
N LYS A 131 -23.09 -19.06 -8.82
CA LYS A 131 -22.91 -19.71 -7.49
C LYS A 131 -22.48 -18.68 -6.41
N LYS A 132 -21.69 -17.66 -6.77
CA LYS A 132 -21.25 -16.62 -5.85
C LYS A 132 -22.35 -15.60 -5.54
N VAL A 133 -23.27 -15.36 -6.48
CA VAL A 133 -24.38 -14.43 -6.28
C VAL A 133 -25.29 -14.90 -5.15
N VAL A 134 -25.71 -16.14 -5.17
CA VAL A 134 -26.59 -16.72 -4.13
C VAL A 134 -25.96 -16.57 -2.75
N SER A 135 -24.68 -16.92 -2.61
CA SER A 135 -23.94 -16.76 -1.36
C SER A 135 -23.80 -15.28 -0.92
N ALA A 136 -23.52 -14.38 -1.85
CA ALA A 136 -23.42 -12.94 -1.56
C ALA A 136 -24.76 -12.35 -1.12
N LEU A 137 -25.83 -12.69 -1.82
CA LEU A 137 -27.20 -12.25 -1.48
C LEU A 137 -27.61 -12.76 -0.10
N SER A 138 -27.41 -14.07 0.20
CA SER A 138 -27.72 -14.64 1.51
C SER A 138 -26.97 -13.92 2.63
N LYS A 139 -25.68 -13.65 2.44
CA LYS A 139 -24.83 -12.96 3.40
C LYS A 139 -25.29 -11.52 3.66
N HIS A 140 -25.77 -10.83 2.65
CA HIS A 140 -26.15 -9.40 2.74
C HIS A 140 -27.67 -9.19 2.85
N LYS A 141 -28.50 -10.24 2.84
CA LYS A 141 -29.97 -10.18 2.83
C LYS A 141 -30.53 -9.23 3.90
N LYS A 142 -30.17 -9.44 5.16
CA LYS A 142 -30.66 -8.65 6.30
C LYS A 142 -30.36 -7.14 6.13
N LYS A 143 -29.19 -6.84 5.60
CA LYS A 143 -28.75 -5.45 5.37
C LYS A 143 -29.52 -4.81 4.23
N LEU A 144 -29.66 -5.49 3.10
CA LEU A 144 -30.37 -4.97 1.94
C LEU A 144 -31.86 -4.77 2.22
N LEU A 145 -32.52 -5.71 2.89
CA LEU A 145 -33.93 -5.57 3.27
C LEU A 145 -34.16 -4.39 4.22
N LYS A 146 -33.22 -4.05 5.09
CA LYS A 146 -33.31 -2.85 5.94
C LYS A 146 -33.48 -1.55 5.11
N TYR A 147 -32.87 -1.49 3.94
CA TYR A 147 -32.96 -0.31 3.07
C TYR A 147 -34.05 -0.42 1.99
N ALA A 148 -34.49 -1.63 1.68
CA ALA A 148 -35.46 -1.88 0.62
C ALA A 148 -36.74 -1.07 0.81
N ASP A 149 -37.39 -1.15 1.96
CA ASP A 149 -38.62 -0.44 2.24
C ASP A 149 -38.48 1.09 2.09
N LYS A 150 -37.39 1.65 2.59
CA LYS A 150 -37.07 3.08 2.47
C LYS A 150 -36.88 3.51 1.02
N VAL A 151 -36.19 2.72 0.22
CA VAL A 151 -35.90 3.06 -1.19
C VAL A 151 -37.10 2.83 -2.07
N THR A 152 -37.85 1.73 -1.87
CA THR A 152 -39.02 1.41 -2.69
C THR A 152 -40.24 2.28 -2.40
N SER A 153 -40.37 2.78 -1.17
CA SER A 153 -41.41 3.75 -0.78
C SER A 153 -41.15 5.20 -1.22
N ASN A 154 -39.97 5.50 -1.76
CA ASN A 154 -39.67 6.82 -2.32
C ASN A 154 -40.45 7.04 -3.62
N ILE A 155 -41.40 7.98 -3.59
CA ILE A 155 -42.30 8.31 -4.70
C ILE A 155 -41.68 9.31 -5.70
N SER A 156 -40.47 9.79 -5.48
CA SER A 156 -39.81 10.73 -6.39
C SER A 156 -39.69 10.15 -7.80
N GLU A 157 -39.99 10.97 -8.80
CA GLU A 157 -39.90 10.67 -10.22
C GLU A 157 -38.49 11.01 -10.79
N SER A 158 -37.53 11.38 -9.93
CA SER A 158 -36.16 11.61 -10.37
C SER A 158 -35.55 10.32 -10.93
N TYR A 159 -34.69 10.45 -11.95
CA TYR A 159 -34.02 9.31 -12.58
C TYR A 159 -33.29 8.45 -11.54
N ILE A 160 -32.58 9.06 -10.57
CA ILE A 160 -31.86 8.35 -9.48
C ILE A 160 -32.84 7.54 -8.64
N ALA A 161 -33.98 8.11 -8.25
CA ALA A 161 -34.97 7.39 -7.46
C ALA A 161 -35.59 6.22 -8.22
N ILE A 162 -35.86 6.39 -9.50
CA ILE A 162 -36.38 5.31 -10.38
C ILE A 162 -35.37 4.17 -10.45
N GLN A 163 -34.10 4.45 -10.75
CA GLN A 163 -33.04 3.41 -10.85
C GLN A 163 -32.81 2.72 -9.50
N SER A 164 -32.87 3.46 -8.40
CA SER A 164 -32.77 2.90 -7.05
C SER A 164 -33.94 1.95 -6.76
N ARG A 165 -35.17 2.34 -7.02
CA ARG A 165 -36.37 1.47 -6.86
C ARG A 165 -36.25 0.21 -7.73
N THR A 166 -35.86 0.36 -8.99
CA THR A 166 -35.66 -0.76 -9.91
C THR A 166 -34.65 -1.78 -9.35
N ALA A 167 -33.52 -1.30 -8.84
CA ALA A 167 -32.50 -2.15 -8.25
C ALA A 167 -33.00 -2.92 -7.02
N PHE A 168 -33.69 -2.25 -6.11
CA PHE A 168 -34.17 -2.89 -4.88
C PHE A 168 -35.38 -3.79 -5.11
N ASN A 169 -36.27 -3.46 -6.04
CA ASN A 169 -37.36 -4.36 -6.46
C ASN A 169 -36.79 -5.65 -7.09
N ALA A 170 -35.75 -5.55 -7.93
CA ALA A 170 -35.08 -6.70 -8.50
C ALA A 170 -34.44 -7.61 -7.44
N ILE A 171 -33.88 -7.02 -6.38
CA ILE A 171 -33.33 -7.77 -5.25
C ILE A 171 -34.44 -8.50 -4.48
N GLN A 172 -35.58 -7.86 -4.24
CA GLN A 172 -36.73 -8.50 -3.59
C GLN A 172 -37.26 -9.66 -4.44
N GLN A 173 -37.48 -9.45 -5.74
CA GLN A 173 -37.92 -10.47 -6.69
C GLN A 173 -36.93 -11.65 -6.75
N PHE A 174 -35.64 -11.41 -6.65
CA PHE A 174 -34.65 -12.48 -6.58
C PHE A 174 -34.79 -13.30 -5.28
N PHE A 175 -35.03 -12.65 -4.14
CA PHE A 175 -35.27 -13.36 -2.87
C PHE A 175 -36.57 -14.17 -2.88
N ASP A 176 -37.55 -13.74 -3.64
CA ASP A 176 -38.84 -14.42 -3.86
C ASP A 176 -38.75 -15.51 -4.92
N GLY A 177 -37.56 -15.69 -5.54
CA GLY A 177 -37.33 -16.71 -6.56
C GLY A 177 -37.94 -16.42 -7.92
N THR A 178 -38.39 -15.17 -8.17
CA THR A 178 -39.08 -14.77 -9.40
C THR A 178 -38.18 -14.09 -10.42
N LEU A 179 -36.89 -13.81 -10.06
CA LEU A 179 -35.93 -13.15 -10.95
C LEU A 179 -34.64 -13.99 -11.13
N GLU A 180 -34.18 -14.08 -12.38
CA GLU A 180 -32.93 -14.76 -12.74
C GLU A 180 -31.70 -13.85 -12.52
N VAL A 181 -30.52 -14.47 -12.29
CA VAL A 181 -29.25 -13.75 -12.03
C VAL A 181 -28.86 -12.78 -13.16
N CYS A 182 -29.08 -13.13 -14.41
CA CYS A 182 -28.76 -12.25 -15.54
C CYS A 182 -29.59 -10.96 -15.54
N LYS A 183 -30.88 -11.07 -15.26
CA LYS A 183 -31.80 -9.93 -15.14
C LYS A 183 -31.49 -9.09 -13.88
N LEU A 184 -31.08 -9.72 -12.80
CA LEU A 184 -30.63 -9.02 -11.59
C LEU A 184 -29.46 -8.06 -11.89
N LYS A 185 -28.45 -8.52 -12.65
CA LYS A 185 -27.32 -7.66 -13.02
C LYS A 185 -27.80 -6.42 -13.78
N GLN A 186 -28.60 -6.61 -14.80
CA GLN A 186 -29.12 -5.50 -15.64
C GLN A 186 -29.93 -4.47 -14.83
N ALA A 187 -30.70 -4.94 -13.84
CA ALA A 187 -31.53 -4.06 -13.01
C ALA A 187 -30.71 -3.27 -11.98
N ILE A 188 -29.63 -3.82 -11.45
CA ILE A 188 -28.84 -3.14 -10.41
C ILE A 188 -27.69 -2.30 -10.98
N GLU A 189 -27.23 -2.55 -12.18
CA GLU A 189 -26.04 -1.90 -12.78
C GLU A 189 -26.18 -0.37 -12.88
N PRO A 190 -27.28 0.19 -13.43
CA PRO A 190 -27.44 1.65 -13.51
C PRO A 190 -27.39 2.34 -12.15
N ALA A 191 -28.07 1.78 -11.14
CA ALA A 191 -28.05 2.32 -9.78
C ALA A 191 -26.63 2.30 -9.16
N ILE A 192 -25.87 1.23 -9.39
CA ILE A 192 -24.46 1.13 -8.94
C ILE A 192 -23.59 2.18 -9.61
N MET A 193 -23.76 2.42 -10.93
CA MET A 193 -22.97 3.43 -11.64
C MET A 193 -23.30 4.83 -11.17
N ILE A 194 -24.55 5.13 -10.92
CA ILE A 194 -24.97 6.40 -10.32
C ILE A 194 -24.36 6.58 -8.92
N GLN A 195 -24.43 5.57 -8.06
CA GLN A 195 -23.87 5.66 -6.72
C GLN A 195 -22.33 5.83 -6.75
N ARG A 196 -21.63 5.25 -7.72
CA ARG A 196 -20.21 5.51 -7.95
C ARG A 196 -19.93 6.94 -8.38
N MET A 197 -20.78 7.48 -9.27
CA MET A 197 -20.72 8.89 -9.66
C MET A 197 -20.85 9.80 -8.44
N LEU A 198 -21.89 9.59 -7.63
CA LEU A 198 -22.14 10.37 -6.41
C LEU A 198 -20.99 10.23 -5.40
N SER A 199 -20.45 9.03 -5.21
CA SER A 199 -19.28 8.82 -4.35
C SER A 199 -18.06 9.60 -4.83
N LYS A 200 -17.76 9.57 -6.14
CA LYS A 200 -16.63 10.31 -6.70
C LYS A 200 -16.83 11.82 -6.60
N ALA A 201 -18.05 12.30 -6.88
CA ALA A 201 -18.39 13.72 -6.74
C ALA A 201 -18.27 14.16 -5.27
N LYS A 202 -18.76 13.34 -4.32
CA LYS A 202 -18.58 13.61 -2.90
C LYS A 202 -17.12 13.68 -2.48
N GLU A 203 -16.27 12.78 -3.00
CA GLU A 203 -14.82 12.82 -2.74
C GLU A 203 -14.16 14.11 -3.24
N ILE A 204 -14.61 14.68 -4.36
CA ILE A 204 -14.17 15.99 -4.86
C ILE A 204 -14.47 17.08 -3.81
N PHE A 205 -15.69 17.12 -3.28
CA PHE A 205 -16.09 18.09 -2.25
C PHE A 205 -15.36 17.85 -0.92
N ASP A 206 -15.35 16.61 -0.42
CA ASP A 206 -14.76 16.25 0.88
C ASP A 206 -13.25 16.57 0.92
N ASN A 207 -12.55 16.46 -0.23
CA ASN A 207 -11.12 16.77 -0.35
C ASN A 207 -10.86 18.18 -0.92
N GLN A 208 -11.90 18.99 -1.11
CA GLN A 208 -11.81 20.35 -1.62
C GLN A 208 -11.02 20.48 -2.93
N ILE A 209 -11.16 19.48 -3.83
CA ILE A 209 -10.44 19.45 -5.11
C ILE A 209 -10.90 20.61 -6.00
N VAL A 210 -9.96 21.30 -6.60
CA VAL A 210 -10.23 22.35 -7.59
C VAL A 210 -10.61 21.71 -8.92
N VAL A 211 -11.85 21.94 -9.36
CA VAL A 211 -12.35 21.48 -10.66
C VAL A 211 -12.31 22.65 -11.62
N ASP A 212 -11.58 22.49 -12.73
CA ASP A 212 -11.47 23.51 -13.77
C ASP A 212 -12.73 23.57 -14.63
N SER A 213 -13.32 22.42 -14.98
CA SER A 213 -14.58 22.31 -15.74
C SER A 213 -15.23 20.94 -15.58
N TYR A 214 -16.52 20.88 -15.94
CA TYR A 214 -17.25 19.62 -16.16
C TYR A 214 -17.66 19.51 -17.63
N SER A 215 -17.73 18.28 -18.15
CA SER A 215 -18.19 17.98 -19.50
C SER A 215 -19.00 16.69 -19.52
N ASP A 216 -20.04 16.62 -20.37
CA ASP A 216 -20.90 15.44 -20.53
C ASP A 216 -20.96 14.92 -21.99
N GLU A 217 -20.12 15.41 -22.89
CA GLU A 217 -20.11 15.01 -24.30
C GLU A 217 -19.85 13.51 -24.51
N ASN A 218 -18.94 12.92 -23.74
CA ASN A 218 -18.54 11.51 -23.82
C ASN A 218 -18.61 10.80 -22.45
N GLY A 219 -19.71 11.04 -21.69
CA GLY A 219 -19.87 10.69 -20.31
C GLY A 219 -19.55 11.87 -19.42
N LEU A 220 -19.98 11.80 -18.16
CA LEU A 220 -19.77 12.90 -17.21
C LEU A 220 -18.34 12.88 -16.68
N VAL A 221 -17.59 13.92 -16.95
CA VAL A 221 -16.16 14.06 -16.64
C VAL A 221 -15.92 15.35 -15.84
N ALA A 222 -15.17 15.26 -14.76
CA ALA A 222 -14.58 16.42 -14.09
C ALA A 222 -13.14 16.59 -14.58
N VAL A 223 -12.79 17.77 -15.04
CA VAL A 223 -11.43 18.16 -15.40
C VAL A 223 -10.78 18.80 -14.19
N ILE A 224 -9.72 18.18 -13.71
CA ILE A 224 -8.96 18.59 -12.53
C ILE A 224 -7.48 18.66 -12.85
N ARG A 225 -6.72 19.36 -12.03
CA ARG A 225 -5.26 19.40 -12.17
C ARG A 225 -4.59 18.46 -11.16
N SER A 226 -3.49 17.88 -11.60
CA SER A 226 -2.66 17.04 -10.76
C SER A 226 -1.18 17.34 -10.97
N TYR A 227 -0.37 17.03 -9.96
CA TYR A 227 1.09 17.25 -9.96
C TYR A 227 1.79 16.08 -9.27
N ALA A 228 3.04 15.82 -9.70
CA ALA A 228 3.82 14.71 -9.14
C ALA A 228 4.20 15.00 -7.68
N VAL A 229 4.13 13.98 -6.83
CA VAL A 229 4.41 14.10 -5.39
C VAL A 229 5.82 14.62 -5.12
N PHE A 230 6.80 14.13 -5.89
CA PHE A 230 8.19 14.54 -5.72
C PHE A 230 8.44 15.98 -6.20
N ASP A 231 7.76 16.45 -7.25
CA ASP A 231 7.85 17.84 -7.71
C ASP A 231 7.28 18.80 -6.69
N TYR A 232 6.16 18.43 -6.04
CA TYR A 232 5.62 19.19 -4.91
C TYR A 232 6.63 19.31 -3.76
N LEU A 233 7.26 18.20 -3.37
CA LEU A 233 8.28 18.22 -2.32
C LEU A 233 9.44 19.13 -2.70
N LYS A 234 9.98 19.01 -3.92
CA LYS A 234 11.09 19.87 -4.41
C LYS A 234 10.73 21.35 -4.42
N ALA A 235 9.55 21.68 -4.93
CA ALA A 235 9.11 23.06 -5.00
C ALA A 235 8.94 23.66 -3.60
N ILE A 236 8.24 22.98 -2.71
CA ILE A 236 7.94 23.50 -1.36
C ILE A 236 9.18 23.56 -0.46
N LEU A 237 10.07 22.56 -0.51
CA LEU A 237 11.24 22.49 0.38
C LEU A 237 12.52 22.99 -0.27
N GLY A 238 12.59 23.08 -1.60
CA GLY A 238 13.79 23.51 -2.34
C GLY A 238 13.88 25.01 -2.60
N THR A 239 12.80 25.78 -2.34
CA THR A 239 12.71 27.23 -2.57
C THR A 239 12.51 28.00 -1.28
N GLU A 240 12.77 29.30 -1.30
CA GLU A 240 12.51 30.18 -0.17
C GLU A 240 11.04 30.14 0.27
N PRO A 241 10.73 30.30 1.57
CA PRO A 241 11.68 30.55 2.68
C PRO A 241 12.33 29.27 3.25
N ASN A 242 12.05 28.07 2.71
CA ASN A 242 12.52 26.81 3.30
C ASN A 242 13.95 26.44 2.88
N SER A 243 14.28 26.62 1.61
CA SER A 243 15.63 26.52 1.00
C SER A 243 16.48 25.34 1.45
N TYR A 244 16.03 24.11 1.17
CA TYR A 244 16.84 22.90 1.32
C TYR A 244 17.54 22.55 0.00
N ALA A 245 18.81 22.18 0.07
CA ALA A 245 19.45 21.37 -0.96
C ALA A 245 18.90 19.95 -0.82
N ILE A 246 18.38 19.38 -1.91
CA ILE A 246 17.67 18.10 -1.89
C ILE A 246 18.32 17.14 -2.89
N ASN A 247 18.57 15.92 -2.45
CA ASN A 247 18.96 14.81 -3.33
C ASN A 247 18.09 13.59 -3.05
N ALA A 248 17.73 12.87 -4.12
CA ALA A 248 16.82 11.73 -4.01
C ALA A 248 17.17 10.66 -5.04
N ASP A 249 17.15 9.41 -4.61
CA ASP A 249 17.33 8.26 -5.52
C ASP A 249 16.65 7.01 -4.96
N ILE A 250 16.52 6.00 -5.84
CA ILE A 250 16.08 4.66 -5.47
C ILE A 250 17.30 3.86 -5.02
N LEU A 251 17.35 3.52 -3.75
CA LEU A 251 18.41 2.73 -3.16
C LEU A 251 17.94 1.28 -2.96
N CYS A 252 18.78 0.32 -3.35
CA CYS A 252 18.54 -1.11 -3.13
C CYS A 252 19.21 -1.57 -1.84
N ALA A 253 18.48 -2.19 -0.92
CA ALA A 253 19.00 -2.65 0.36
C ALA A 253 20.14 -3.66 0.22
N ALA A 254 20.14 -4.49 -0.84
CA ALA A 254 21.21 -5.44 -1.11
C ALA A 254 22.56 -4.76 -1.30
N ASN A 255 22.59 -3.56 -1.90
CA ASN A 255 23.82 -2.79 -2.08
C ASN A 255 24.48 -2.35 -0.75
N TYR A 256 23.73 -2.40 0.33
CA TYR A 256 24.19 -2.06 1.70
C TYR A 256 24.44 -3.31 2.57
N GLY A 257 24.33 -4.51 1.98
CA GLY A 257 24.57 -5.78 2.62
C GLY A 257 23.34 -6.43 3.28
N ALA A 258 22.14 -6.00 2.94
CA ALA A 258 20.93 -6.76 3.29
C ALA A 258 20.79 -7.98 2.35
N PRO A 259 20.36 -9.16 2.85
CA PRO A 259 20.17 -10.36 2.03
C PRO A 259 18.83 -10.31 1.27
N GLN A 260 18.45 -9.13 0.77
CA GLN A 260 17.22 -8.92 0.01
C GLN A 260 17.33 -7.78 -1.01
N LYS A 261 16.75 -7.98 -2.18
CA LYS A 261 16.57 -6.94 -3.21
C LYS A 261 15.30 -6.13 -2.87
N ARG A 262 15.49 -5.06 -2.08
CA ARG A 262 14.42 -4.16 -1.64
C ARG A 262 14.74 -2.72 -2.04
N ASN A 263 14.00 -2.21 -3.00
CA ASN A 263 14.16 -0.85 -3.48
C ASN A 263 13.33 0.13 -2.65
N ARG A 264 13.96 1.24 -2.25
CA ARG A 264 13.32 2.33 -1.53
C ARG A 264 13.72 3.67 -2.10
N PHE A 265 12.75 4.53 -2.26
CA PHE A 265 12.98 5.93 -2.64
C PHE A 265 13.38 6.70 -1.38
N ILE A 266 14.62 7.22 -1.39
CA ILE A 266 15.17 7.99 -0.29
C ILE A 266 15.35 9.43 -0.75
N VAL A 267 14.80 10.37 0.01
CA VAL A 267 14.99 11.80 -0.18
C VAL A 267 15.74 12.34 1.02
N MET A 268 16.85 13.03 0.79
CA MET A 268 17.63 13.71 1.82
C MET A 268 17.68 15.21 1.52
N GLY A 269 17.48 16.02 2.54
CA GLY A 269 17.63 17.49 2.43
C GLY A 269 18.49 18.04 3.55
N ILE A 270 19.31 19.03 3.23
CA ILE A 270 20.07 19.85 4.20
C ILE A 270 19.79 21.32 3.87
N LYS A 271 19.64 22.19 4.87
CA LYS A 271 19.43 23.62 4.62
C LYS A 271 20.52 24.19 3.70
N LYS A 272 20.14 24.95 2.67
CA LYS A 272 21.10 25.58 1.73
C LYS A 272 22.06 26.54 2.43
N SER A 273 21.66 27.16 3.53
CA SER A 273 22.56 27.95 4.38
C SER A 273 23.73 27.14 4.95
N LEU A 274 23.62 25.80 4.98
CA LEU A 274 24.65 24.90 5.50
C LEU A 274 25.38 24.15 4.38
N ALA A 275 24.72 23.79 3.30
CA ALA A 275 25.32 23.06 2.19
C ALA A 275 24.57 23.30 0.87
N ASP A 276 25.33 23.50 -0.22
CA ASP A 276 24.76 23.66 -1.56
C ASP A 276 24.30 22.34 -2.18
N GLU A 277 24.86 21.21 -1.74
CA GLU A 277 24.52 19.87 -2.23
C GLU A 277 24.41 18.84 -1.10
N VAL A 278 23.61 17.83 -1.34
CA VAL A 278 23.45 16.65 -0.47
C VAL A 278 23.87 15.40 -1.21
N LYS A 279 24.64 14.52 -0.58
CA LYS A 279 25.11 13.26 -1.17
C LYS A 279 24.45 12.07 -0.47
N LEU A 280 23.80 11.22 -1.23
CA LEU A 280 23.27 9.95 -0.77
C LEU A 280 24.41 8.96 -0.45
N PRO A 281 24.19 7.95 0.41
CA PRO A 281 25.18 6.90 0.63
C PRO A 281 25.37 6.06 -0.62
N VAL A 282 26.62 5.61 -0.86
CA VAL A 282 26.94 4.67 -1.93
C VAL A 282 26.99 3.26 -1.32
N GLY A 283 26.36 2.28 -1.97
CA GLY A 283 26.43 0.88 -1.58
C GLY A 283 27.81 0.29 -1.81
N THR A 284 28.18 -0.70 -1.01
CA THR A 284 29.48 -1.39 -1.08
C THR A 284 29.38 -2.81 -1.61
N PHE A 285 28.17 -3.30 -1.90
CA PHE A 285 27.89 -4.61 -2.48
C PHE A 285 27.37 -4.48 -3.90
N SER A 286 27.73 -5.41 -4.77
CA SER A 286 27.24 -5.57 -6.14
C SER A 286 26.48 -6.89 -6.29
N GLU A 287 25.89 -7.16 -7.46
CA GLU A 287 25.13 -8.39 -7.69
C GLU A 287 25.95 -9.66 -7.45
N GLU A 288 27.26 -9.61 -7.72
CA GLU A 288 28.18 -10.72 -7.51
C GLU A 288 28.55 -10.94 -6.03
N THR A 289 28.36 -9.92 -5.21
CA THR A 289 28.76 -9.94 -3.79
C THR A 289 27.57 -9.81 -2.82
N TYR A 290 26.35 -9.81 -3.33
CA TYR A 290 25.18 -9.72 -2.46
C TYR A 290 25.13 -10.84 -1.44
N ARG A 291 24.82 -10.48 -0.21
CA ARG A 291 24.51 -11.45 0.84
C ARG A 291 23.23 -12.20 0.49
N THR A 292 23.18 -13.46 0.86
CA THR A 292 22.11 -14.39 0.49
C THR A 292 21.19 -14.71 1.67
N VAL A 293 20.11 -15.41 1.38
CA VAL A 293 19.21 -15.94 2.42
C VAL A 293 20.01 -16.85 3.38
N ARG A 294 20.97 -17.63 2.87
CA ARG A 294 21.85 -18.49 3.67
C ARG A 294 22.60 -17.70 4.73
N ASP A 295 23.17 -16.57 4.34
CA ASP A 295 23.93 -15.72 5.26
C ASP A 295 23.11 -15.21 6.45
N ALA A 296 21.78 -15.08 6.28
CA ALA A 296 20.92 -14.51 7.31
C ALA A 296 20.27 -15.55 8.22
N ILE A 297 19.88 -16.74 7.70
CA ILE A 297 18.98 -17.63 8.43
C ILE A 297 19.44 -19.10 8.52
N SER A 298 20.57 -19.49 7.89
CA SER A 298 20.97 -20.91 7.91
C SER A 298 21.29 -21.42 9.31
N ASP A 299 21.78 -20.58 10.21
CA ASP A 299 22.06 -20.92 11.60
C ASP A 299 20.80 -21.10 12.48
N LEU A 300 19.63 -20.73 11.96
CA LEU A 300 18.35 -20.93 12.63
C LEU A 300 17.64 -22.23 12.18
N GLN A 301 18.18 -22.95 11.20
CA GLN A 301 17.52 -24.10 10.60
C GLN A 301 17.14 -25.17 11.63
N GLU A 302 18.01 -25.44 12.59
CA GLU A 302 17.83 -26.46 13.63
C GLU A 302 17.14 -25.91 14.91
N VAL A 303 16.84 -24.60 14.94
CA VAL A 303 16.16 -23.98 16.08
C VAL A 303 14.67 -24.29 16.01
N LYS A 304 14.10 -24.78 17.10
CA LYS A 304 12.68 -25.14 17.18
C LYS A 304 11.79 -23.90 17.08
N THR A 305 10.82 -23.97 16.16
CA THR A 305 9.77 -22.93 16.01
C THR A 305 8.57 -23.22 16.89
N VAL A 306 7.82 -22.15 17.25
CA VAL A 306 6.48 -22.27 17.86
C VAL A 306 5.40 -21.74 16.90
N THR A 307 4.14 -22.08 17.15
CA THR A 307 3.01 -21.65 16.28
C THR A 307 2.17 -20.55 16.89
N GLU A 308 2.19 -20.40 18.22
CA GLU A 308 1.42 -19.39 18.92
C GLU A 308 2.33 -18.39 19.64
N VAL A 309 1.87 -17.12 19.72
CA VAL A 309 2.60 -16.04 20.37
C VAL A 309 2.75 -16.32 21.88
N ALA A 310 1.75 -16.94 22.50
CA ALA A 310 1.77 -17.28 23.91
C ALA A 310 2.86 -18.30 24.26
N ASP A 311 3.29 -19.11 23.29
CA ASP A 311 4.32 -20.15 23.47
C ASP A 311 5.73 -19.62 23.23
N ASP A 312 5.88 -18.35 22.85
CA ASP A 312 7.18 -17.70 22.59
C ASP A 312 7.81 -17.17 23.87
N ILE A 313 8.30 -18.07 24.68
CA ILE A 313 9.02 -17.77 25.93
C ILE A 313 10.51 -17.48 25.70
N GLY A 314 10.95 -17.41 24.44
CA GLY A 314 12.35 -17.34 24.04
C GLY A 314 13.02 -18.71 23.99
N THR A 315 13.88 -18.90 23.02
CA THR A 315 14.65 -20.14 22.84
C THR A 315 16.12 -19.85 23.02
N SER A 316 16.79 -20.57 23.93
CA SER A 316 18.24 -20.45 24.08
C SER A 316 18.94 -20.99 22.83
N ILE A 317 19.82 -20.20 22.23
CA ILE A 317 20.59 -20.54 21.04
C ILE A 317 22.06 -20.76 21.40
N LYS A 318 22.57 -21.95 21.08
CA LYS A 318 23.95 -22.32 21.38
C LYS A 318 24.94 -21.62 20.45
N ALA A 319 26.12 -21.31 20.95
CA ALA A 319 27.22 -20.83 20.10
C ALA A 319 27.50 -21.82 18.97
N MET A 320 27.68 -21.29 17.76
CA MET A 320 28.04 -22.10 16.57
C MET A 320 29.32 -21.53 15.95
N SER A 321 30.24 -22.42 15.55
CA SER A 321 31.50 -22.02 14.94
C SER A 321 31.39 -21.62 13.47
N ASN A 322 30.42 -22.18 12.74
CA ASN A 322 30.28 -22.01 11.30
C ASN A 322 29.06 -21.15 10.95
N ILE A 323 29.10 -19.87 11.34
CA ILE A 323 28.08 -18.88 11.02
C ILE A 323 28.65 -17.84 10.07
N SER A 324 27.86 -17.36 9.11
CA SER A 324 28.23 -16.28 8.21
C SER A 324 28.58 -14.99 8.98
N GLU A 325 29.30 -14.07 8.34
CA GLU A 325 29.57 -12.74 8.93
C GLU A 325 28.26 -12.01 9.28
N LEU A 326 27.26 -12.04 8.39
CA LEU A 326 25.95 -11.44 8.64
C LEU A 326 25.25 -12.13 9.80
N GLY A 327 25.16 -13.47 9.79
CA GLY A 327 24.54 -14.24 10.86
C GLY A 327 25.15 -13.94 12.22
N ARG A 328 26.49 -13.81 12.29
CA ARG A 328 27.20 -13.43 13.51
C ARG A 328 26.87 -12.01 13.97
N ALA A 329 26.73 -11.06 13.03
CA ALA A 329 26.39 -9.68 13.34
C ALA A 329 24.93 -9.51 13.79
N LEU A 330 24.01 -10.40 13.34
CA LEU A 330 22.61 -10.38 13.73
C LEU A 330 22.35 -11.10 15.06
N ARG A 331 23.21 -12.09 15.40
CA ARG A 331 23.11 -12.91 16.61
C ARG A 331 23.79 -12.22 17.79
N ASP A 332 23.18 -11.18 18.30
CA ASP A 332 23.67 -10.31 19.37
C ASP A 332 23.11 -10.67 20.76
N THR A 333 22.42 -11.79 20.88
CA THR A 333 21.84 -12.32 22.13
C THR A 333 21.85 -13.86 22.13
N ASP A 334 21.84 -14.47 23.32
CA ASP A 334 21.76 -15.92 23.51
C ASP A 334 20.30 -16.44 23.56
N THR A 335 19.32 -15.53 23.54
CA THR A 335 17.89 -15.89 23.59
C THR A 335 17.18 -15.37 22.36
N LEU A 336 16.60 -16.27 21.56
CA LEU A 336 15.89 -15.98 20.35
C LEU A 336 14.39 -15.86 20.60
N PHE A 337 13.82 -14.71 20.30
CA PHE A 337 12.37 -14.47 20.29
C PHE A 337 11.83 -14.34 18.86
N ASN A 338 10.50 -14.45 18.72
CA ASN A 338 9.79 -14.33 17.46
C ASN A 338 10.11 -15.44 16.43
N HIS A 339 10.64 -16.59 16.88
CA HIS A 339 10.82 -17.72 15.98
C HIS A 339 9.48 -18.48 15.80
N ILE A 340 8.45 -17.72 15.43
CA ILE A 340 7.04 -18.12 15.35
C ILE A 340 6.66 -18.33 13.88
N ILE A 341 6.03 -19.48 13.58
CA ILE A 341 5.51 -19.78 12.23
C ILE A 341 3.98 -19.82 12.21
N THR A 342 3.41 -19.82 11.02
CA THR A 342 1.98 -20.09 10.84
C THR A 342 1.72 -21.58 10.90
N ASN A 343 0.72 -21.99 11.67
CA ASN A 343 0.21 -23.37 11.60
C ASN A 343 -0.34 -23.64 10.19
N THR A 344 0.27 -24.56 9.47
CA THR A 344 0.03 -24.78 8.05
C THR A 344 -1.00 -25.90 7.85
N ARG A 345 -2.06 -25.62 7.11
CA ARG A 345 -3.08 -26.63 6.75
C ARG A 345 -2.50 -27.65 5.78
N GLU A 346 -3.06 -28.85 5.76
CA GLU A 346 -2.61 -29.97 4.94
C GLU A 346 -2.43 -29.62 3.46
N THR A 347 -3.43 -29.00 2.83
CA THR A 347 -3.36 -28.57 1.43
C THR A 347 -2.23 -27.56 1.14
N ALA A 348 -1.87 -26.73 2.12
CA ALA A 348 -0.73 -25.81 1.98
C ALA A 348 0.60 -26.54 2.22
N MET A 349 0.61 -27.56 3.08
CA MET A 349 1.76 -28.40 3.34
C MET A 349 2.15 -29.24 2.10
N GLU A 350 1.15 -29.79 1.38
CA GLU A 350 1.38 -30.49 0.11
C GLU A 350 2.06 -29.57 -0.92
N ARG A 351 1.59 -28.33 -1.02
CA ARG A 351 2.23 -27.31 -1.88
C ARG A 351 3.68 -27.01 -1.45
N PHE A 352 3.91 -26.92 -0.13
CA PHE A 352 5.28 -26.70 0.36
C PHE A 352 6.21 -27.83 -0.08
N LYS A 353 5.81 -29.08 0.10
CA LYS A 353 6.59 -30.26 -0.28
C LYS A 353 6.89 -30.34 -1.79
N ALA A 354 5.95 -29.85 -2.63
CA ALA A 354 6.10 -29.90 -4.08
C ALA A 354 7.05 -28.83 -4.65
N LEU A 355 7.34 -27.75 -3.91
CA LEU A 355 8.17 -26.66 -4.37
C LEU A 355 9.65 -26.91 -4.12
N LYS A 356 10.51 -26.64 -5.09
CA LYS A 356 11.97 -26.56 -4.95
C LYS A 356 12.40 -25.11 -4.63
N GLN A 357 13.66 -24.92 -4.19
CA GLN A 357 14.21 -23.60 -3.94
C GLN A 357 14.04 -22.69 -5.17
N GLY A 358 13.66 -21.44 -4.96
CA GLY A 358 13.38 -20.47 -6.01
C GLY A 358 12.00 -20.61 -6.69
N GLN A 359 11.29 -21.72 -6.49
CA GLN A 359 9.97 -21.94 -7.08
C GLN A 359 8.84 -21.28 -6.26
N ASN A 360 7.72 -21.00 -6.93
CA ASN A 360 6.55 -20.36 -6.35
C ASN A 360 5.24 -21.04 -6.80
N PHE A 361 4.10 -20.45 -6.46
CA PHE A 361 2.78 -20.98 -6.80
C PHE A 361 2.60 -21.35 -8.28
N HIS A 362 3.20 -20.60 -9.20
CA HIS A 362 3.08 -20.88 -10.63
C HIS A 362 3.82 -22.14 -11.08
N SER A 363 4.83 -22.57 -10.32
CA SER A 363 5.62 -23.78 -10.58
C SER A 363 4.92 -25.08 -10.11
N LEU A 364 3.82 -24.98 -9.37
CA LEU A 364 3.06 -26.15 -8.93
C LEU A 364 2.32 -26.79 -10.08
N ASP A 365 2.04 -28.10 -9.96
CA ASP A 365 1.14 -28.82 -10.85
C ASP A 365 -0.31 -28.31 -10.70
N ASP A 366 -1.13 -28.48 -11.75
CA ASP A 366 -2.47 -27.90 -11.78
C ASP A 366 -3.39 -28.45 -10.67
N ASP A 367 -3.22 -29.70 -10.27
CA ASP A 367 -3.97 -30.31 -9.17
C ASP A 367 -3.73 -29.57 -7.84
N LEU A 368 -2.53 -29.08 -7.62
CA LEU A 368 -2.17 -28.31 -6.42
C LEU A 368 -2.58 -26.82 -6.50
N LYS A 369 -2.95 -26.32 -7.67
CA LYS A 369 -3.46 -24.95 -7.86
C LYS A 369 -4.95 -24.81 -7.61
N THR A 370 -5.70 -25.91 -7.48
CA THR A 370 -7.17 -25.90 -7.32
C THR A 370 -7.62 -25.24 -6.01
N ASN A 371 -8.87 -24.73 -6.02
CA ASN A 371 -9.60 -24.25 -4.84
C ASN A 371 -9.03 -23.07 -4.02
N THR A 372 -7.99 -22.37 -4.50
CA THR A 372 -7.37 -21.28 -3.72
C THR A 372 -7.61 -19.90 -4.31
N TYR A 373 -7.49 -19.76 -5.61
CA TYR A 373 -7.61 -18.46 -6.30
C TYR A 373 -8.63 -18.55 -7.44
N THR A 374 -9.45 -17.51 -7.58
CA THR A 374 -10.48 -17.46 -8.64
C THR A 374 -9.84 -17.37 -10.04
N ASP A 375 -8.66 -16.80 -10.11
CA ASP A 375 -7.88 -16.63 -11.33
C ASP A 375 -6.40 -16.82 -10.97
N VAL A 376 -5.85 -17.97 -11.33
CA VAL A 376 -4.47 -18.37 -11.06
C VAL A 376 -3.47 -17.45 -11.78
N SER A 377 -3.79 -16.98 -13.00
CA SER A 377 -2.90 -16.14 -13.80
C SER A 377 -2.61 -14.78 -13.14
N ARG A 378 -3.49 -14.32 -12.25
CA ARG A 378 -3.38 -13.06 -11.52
C ARG A 378 -2.64 -13.16 -10.18
N THR A 379 -2.18 -14.35 -9.84
CA THR A 379 -1.45 -14.58 -8.60
C THR A 379 -0.05 -13.96 -8.68
N GLN A 380 0.38 -13.29 -7.62
CA GLN A 380 1.72 -12.69 -7.60
C GLN A 380 2.80 -13.77 -7.48
N ASN A 381 3.95 -13.56 -8.12
CA ASN A 381 5.11 -14.45 -8.07
C ASN A 381 5.70 -14.65 -6.65
N THR A 382 5.31 -13.82 -5.70
CA THR A 382 5.73 -13.95 -4.30
C THR A 382 4.86 -14.92 -3.48
N ILE A 383 3.78 -15.44 -4.05
CA ILE A 383 2.87 -16.36 -3.36
C ILE A 383 3.44 -17.78 -3.37
N TYR A 384 3.47 -18.44 -2.21
CA TYR A 384 4.09 -19.75 -2.01
C TYR A 384 5.56 -19.81 -2.46
N LEU A 385 6.29 -18.71 -2.39
CA LEU A 385 7.70 -18.67 -2.76
C LEU A 385 8.53 -19.47 -1.75
N ARG A 386 9.13 -20.59 -2.20
CA ARG A 386 10.21 -21.23 -1.46
C ARG A 386 11.48 -20.45 -1.69
N LEU A 387 12.04 -19.91 -0.63
CA LEU A 387 13.28 -19.13 -0.73
C LEU A 387 14.43 -20.00 -1.26
N ASP A 388 15.39 -19.35 -1.89
CA ASP A 388 16.64 -19.97 -2.33
C ASP A 388 17.76 -19.52 -1.38
N TYR A 389 18.49 -20.49 -0.79
CA TYR A 389 19.58 -20.18 0.12
C TYR A 389 20.72 -19.40 -0.54
N ASP A 390 20.95 -19.62 -1.82
CA ASP A 390 22.12 -19.07 -2.52
C ASP A 390 21.79 -17.77 -3.29
N GLN A 391 20.60 -17.23 -3.06
CA GLN A 391 20.16 -15.96 -3.62
C GLN A 391 19.75 -14.97 -2.53
N PRO A 392 19.84 -13.64 -2.76
CA PRO A 392 19.13 -12.67 -1.93
C PRO A 392 17.63 -12.85 -2.11
N SER A 393 16.86 -12.69 -1.07
CA SER A 393 15.40 -12.71 -1.17
C SER A 393 14.85 -11.52 -1.97
N GLY A 394 13.63 -11.64 -2.48
CA GLY A 394 12.84 -10.50 -2.92
C GLY A 394 12.48 -9.59 -1.73
N THR A 395 11.72 -8.53 -2.01
CA THR A 395 11.25 -7.61 -0.96
C THR A 395 10.43 -8.35 0.10
N VAL A 396 10.94 -8.39 1.34
CA VAL A 396 10.21 -8.90 2.50
C VAL A 396 9.00 -8.02 2.76
N VAL A 397 7.82 -8.60 2.63
CA VAL A 397 6.52 -7.99 2.93
C VAL A 397 5.90 -8.74 4.12
N ASN A 398 4.58 -8.72 4.31
CA ASN A 398 3.96 -9.66 5.24
C ASN A 398 4.04 -11.09 4.66
N VAL A 399 5.15 -11.78 4.93
CA VAL A 399 5.47 -13.10 4.35
C VAL A 399 4.47 -14.19 4.77
N ARG A 400 3.73 -13.99 5.86
CA ARG A 400 2.61 -14.85 6.24
C ARG A 400 1.49 -14.83 5.20
N LYS A 401 1.12 -13.64 4.73
CA LYS A 401 0.07 -13.49 3.69
C LYS A 401 0.52 -14.03 2.35
N SER A 402 1.82 -13.97 2.06
CA SER A 402 2.42 -14.50 0.84
C SER A 402 2.79 -15.98 0.94
N MET A 403 2.65 -16.60 2.12
CA MET A 403 2.97 -18.01 2.35
C MET A 403 4.40 -18.38 1.94
N TRP A 404 5.40 -17.56 2.34
CA TRP A 404 6.80 -17.86 2.05
C TRP A 404 7.26 -19.12 2.77
N VAL A 405 7.99 -19.97 2.04
CA VAL A 405 8.45 -21.27 2.50
C VAL A 405 9.96 -21.22 2.79
N HIS A 406 10.40 -21.86 3.88
CA HIS A 406 11.80 -22.00 4.22
C HIS A 406 12.56 -22.73 3.08
N PRO A 407 13.84 -22.37 2.81
CA PRO A 407 14.58 -22.97 1.67
C PRO A 407 14.60 -24.50 1.63
N VAL A 408 14.81 -25.16 2.76
CA VAL A 408 14.97 -26.62 2.85
C VAL A 408 13.95 -27.33 3.75
N LEU A 409 13.27 -26.61 4.63
CA LEU A 409 12.25 -27.19 5.51
C LEU A 409 10.84 -26.96 4.94
N ASP A 410 9.96 -27.96 5.09
CA ASP A 410 8.57 -27.84 4.62
C ASP A 410 7.71 -27.09 5.65
N ARG A 411 8.08 -25.84 5.91
CA ARG A 411 7.38 -24.92 6.79
C ARG A 411 7.42 -23.48 6.31
N ALA A 412 6.50 -22.69 6.82
CA ALA A 412 6.54 -21.25 6.58
C ALA A 412 7.80 -20.60 7.18
N VAL A 413 8.25 -19.52 6.58
CA VAL A 413 9.28 -18.63 7.13
C VAL A 413 8.76 -18.02 8.44
N SER A 414 9.56 -18.05 9.50
CA SER A 414 9.20 -17.48 10.81
C SER A 414 9.28 -15.96 10.81
N VAL A 415 8.68 -15.32 11.82
CA VAL A 415 8.83 -13.87 12.04
C VAL A 415 10.31 -13.50 12.19
N ARG A 416 11.09 -14.28 12.97
CA ARG A 416 12.51 -14.04 13.18
C ARG A 416 13.34 -14.20 11.90
N GLU A 417 13.09 -15.23 11.12
CA GLU A 417 13.76 -15.40 9.83
C GLU A 417 13.46 -14.23 8.89
N ALA A 418 12.20 -13.83 8.78
CA ALA A 418 11.83 -12.63 8.02
C ALA A 418 12.52 -11.36 8.55
N ALA A 419 12.63 -11.22 9.88
CA ALA A 419 13.33 -10.09 10.52
C ALA A 419 14.83 -10.09 10.20
N ARG A 420 15.49 -11.25 10.18
CA ARG A 420 16.90 -11.36 9.80
C ARG A 420 17.14 -11.09 8.30
N LEU A 421 16.19 -11.45 7.42
CA LEU A 421 16.24 -11.02 6.02
C LEU A 421 16.13 -9.49 5.87
N GLN A 422 15.47 -8.84 6.82
CA GLN A 422 15.45 -7.36 6.95
C GLN A 422 16.66 -6.81 7.71
N THR A 423 17.57 -7.65 8.19
CA THR A 423 18.74 -7.27 9.00
C THR A 423 18.43 -6.73 10.41
N PHE A 424 17.30 -7.10 11.01
CA PHE A 424 17.07 -6.86 12.43
C PHE A 424 17.94 -7.78 13.27
N PRO A 425 18.63 -7.26 14.33
CA PRO A 425 19.34 -8.10 15.27
C PRO A 425 18.37 -8.94 16.11
N ASP A 426 18.83 -10.05 16.68
CA ASP A 426 18.02 -10.97 17.46
C ASP A 426 17.52 -10.39 18.78
N SER A 427 18.25 -9.42 19.34
CA SER A 427 17.82 -8.65 20.51
C SER A 427 16.58 -7.79 20.27
N PHE A 428 16.23 -7.48 19.00
CA PHE A 428 15.03 -6.72 18.67
C PHE A 428 13.80 -7.62 18.71
N VAL A 429 12.93 -7.43 19.69
CA VAL A 429 11.70 -8.21 19.89
C VAL A 429 10.48 -7.51 19.29
N PHE A 430 9.75 -8.21 18.42
CA PHE A 430 8.48 -7.73 17.85
C PHE A 430 7.32 -8.10 18.76
N CYS A 431 6.40 -7.16 19.00
CA CYS A 431 5.28 -7.33 19.92
C CYS A 431 3.92 -7.37 19.18
N GLY A 432 2.90 -7.86 19.87
CA GLY A 432 1.53 -7.96 19.39
C GLY A 432 1.20 -9.30 18.76
N THR A 433 0.08 -9.37 18.05
CA THR A 433 -0.35 -10.62 17.39
C THR A 433 0.62 -11.03 16.28
N LYS A 434 0.68 -12.29 15.98
CA LYS A 434 1.53 -12.88 14.92
C LYS A 434 1.44 -12.11 13.58
N ASP A 435 0.23 -11.76 13.14
CA ASP A 435 0.05 -10.98 11.89
C ASP A 435 0.64 -9.57 12.01
N LYS A 436 0.53 -8.94 13.18
CA LYS A 436 1.13 -7.63 13.44
C LYS A 436 2.65 -7.67 13.46
N GLN A 437 3.25 -8.71 14.05
CA GLN A 437 4.70 -8.91 14.04
C GLN A 437 5.23 -9.06 12.61
N TYR A 438 4.63 -9.91 11.77
CA TYR A 438 4.98 -10.02 10.35
C TYR A 438 4.79 -8.69 9.58
N GLN A 439 3.75 -7.93 9.91
CA GLN A 439 3.49 -6.64 9.28
C GLN A 439 4.54 -5.59 9.67
N GLN A 440 4.97 -5.56 10.92
CA GLN A 440 6.04 -4.68 11.39
C GLN A 440 7.35 -4.96 10.64
N VAL A 441 7.72 -6.25 10.52
CA VAL A 441 8.90 -6.65 9.73
C VAL A 441 8.77 -6.20 8.27
N GLY A 442 7.63 -6.45 7.64
CA GLY A 442 7.42 -6.12 6.22
C GLY A 442 7.42 -4.61 5.92
N ASN A 443 6.96 -3.79 6.87
CA ASN A 443 6.91 -2.33 6.70
C ASN A 443 8.27 -1.65 6.92
N ALA A 444 9.22 -2.32 7.57
CA ALA A 444 10.47 -1.70 7.98
C ALA A 444 11.41 -1.38 6.80
N VAL A 445 12.26 -0.38 7.01
CA VAL A 445 13.49 -0.19 6.25
C VAL A 445 14.56 -1.09 6.87
N PRO A 446 15.34 -1.85 6.08
CA PRO A 446 16.41 -2.67 6.63
C PRO A 446 17.38 -1.86 7.50
N PRO A 447 17.61 -2.22 8.77
CA PRO A 447 18.49 -1.48 9.69
C PRO A 447 19.88 -1.19 9.14
N ILE A 448 20.47 -2.11 8.38
CA ILE A 448 21.80 -1.88 7.77
C ILE A 448 21.77 -0.76 6.73
N MET A 449 20.72 -0.66 5.93
CA MET A 449 20.52 0.42 4.97
C MET A 449 20.22 1.75 5.67
N ALA A 450 19.34 1.74 6.68
CA ALA A 450 19.03 2.91 7.50
C ALA A 450 20.29 3.46 8.20
N LYS A 451 21.16 2.57 8.71
CA LYS A 451 22.46 2.93 9.29
C LYS A 451 23.39 3.61 8.29
N ALA A 452 23.42 3.14 7.03
CA ALA A 452 24.23 3.76 5.97
C ALA A 452 23.73 5.19 5.64
N ILE A 453 22.40 5.37 5.55
CA ILE A 453 21.77 6.68 5.32
C ILE A 453 22.09 7.64 6.49
N ALA A 454 21.87 7.20 7.72
CA ALA A 454 22.12 8.01 8.92
C ALA A 454 23.61 8.40 9.06
N LYS A 455 24.53 7.45 8.85
CA LYS A 455 25.97 7.75 8.86
C LYS A 455 26.38 8.76 7.79
N LYS A 456 25.81 8.67 6.60
CA LYS A 456 26.11 9.60 5.51
C LYS A 456 25.63 11.00 5.84
N LEU A 457 24.41 11.15 6.38
CA LEU A 457 23.88 12.44 6.81
C LEU A 457 24.71 13.03 7.96
N ALA A 458 24.96 12.26 9.03
CA ALA A 458 25.76 12.71 10.16
C ALA A 458 27.15 13.18 9.75
N LYS A 459 27.81 12.47 8.82
CA LYS A 459 29.13 12.87 8.29
C LYS A 459 29.08 14.22 7.55
N GLN A 460 27.99 14.49 6.85
CA GLN A 460 27.83 15.77 6.14
C GLN A 460 27.59 16.91 7.14
N LEU A 461 26.70 16.72 8.12
CA LEU A 461 26.42 17.72 9.17
C LEU A 461 27.66 18.04 10.00
N LYS A 462 28.43 17.04 10.45
CA LYS A 462 29.69 17.27 11.18
C LYS A 462 30.71 18.10 10.41
N LYS A 463 30.86 17.85 9.10
CA LYS A 463 31.78 18.64 8.27
C LYS A 463 31.35 20.11 8.12
N ILE A 464 30.07 20.39 8.30
CA ILE A 464 29.52 21.74 8.28
C ILE A 464 29.88 22.46 9.60
N GLU A 465 29.70 21.80 10.74
CA GLU A 465 30.05 22.32 12.07
C GLU A 465 31.55 22.63 12.23
N GLU A 466 32.41 21.89 11.53
CA GLU A 466 33.87 22.07 11.55
C GLU A 466 34.35 23.26 10.67
N LYS A 467 33.50 23.85 9.83
CA LYS A 467 33.86 25.03 9.04
C LYS A 467 33.92 26.29 9.92
N PRO A 468 35.00 27.12 9.80
CA PRO A 468 35.19 28.31 10.66
C PRO A 468 34.12 29.39 10.55
N GLU A 469 33.38 29.42 9.46
CA GLU A 469 32.34 30.41 9.18
C GLU A 469 31.00 30.19 9.92
N HIS A 470 30.86 29.08 10.63
CA HIS A 470 29.64 28.72 11.35
C HIS A 470 29.84 28.58 12.89
N ARG A 471 30.94 29.13 13.43
CA ARG A 471 31.18 29.22 14.89
C ARG A 471 30.79 30.56 15.47
#